data_381e16b5f7031687cf401f88fc53e6b0
#
_entry.id   381e16b5f7031687cf401f88fc53e6b0
#
_cell.length_a   1.000
_cell.length_b   1.000
_cell.length_c   1.000
_cell.angle_alpha   90.00
_cell.angle_beta   90.00
_cell.angle_gamma   90.00
#
_symmetry.space_group_name_H-M   'P 1'
#
loop_
_entity.id
_entity.type
_entity.pdbx_description
1 polymer ?
#
loop_
_entity_poly.entity_id
_entity_poly.type
_entity_poly.pdbx_seq_one_letter_code
_entity_poly.pdbx_strand_id
1 'polypeptide(L)'
;LSKTCRSNTTRRRVPSLHYKFSVEKKDSIKTLLLALWKGEDEKVTKTESGELGSAVSAYIRRIQQNRDIAPSFDTFYEYMLNDYRKELTARDIKVSREDFNIDNFLTTLRQYYKGGRYDFLLNSNENIDLLHKRFIVFEIDAVKDNAELFPVVTIIIMEAFINKLRRLKGVRKMLICEEAWKALSSPSMSEYLKYMCAPVKVAS
;
A
#
# COMPACT_ATOMS: atom_id res chain seq x y z
N LEU A 1 -44.59 -28.03 19.53
CA LEU A 1 -44.12 -28.00 18.14
C LEU A 1 -43.15 -26.83 18.02
N SER A 2 -41.87 -27.05 18.40
CA SER A 2 -40.79 -26.05 18.25
C SER A 2 -40.06 -26.29 16.93
N LYS A 3 -40.14 -25.33 16.02
CA LYS A 3 -39.34 -25.29 14.79
C LYS A 3 -38.02 -24.60 15.12
N THR A 4 -36.95 -25.36 15.23
CA THR A 4 -35.56 -24.91 15.24
C THR A 4 -35.17 -24.34 13.87
N CYS A 5 -34.99 -23.04 13.80
CA CYS A 5 -34.47 -22.36 12.63
C CYS A 5 -32.93 -22.59 12.58
N ARG A 6 -32.46 -23.48 11.71
CA ARG A 6 -31.03 -23.63 11.41
C ARG A 6 -30.62 -22.50 10.46
N SER A 7 -29.84 -21.55 10.95
CA SER A 7 -29.19 -20.55 10.14
C SER A 7 -28.06 -21.21 9.32
N ASN A 8 -28.31 -21.47 8.05
CA ASN A 8 -27.27 -21.83 7.10
C ASN A 8 -26.44 -20.59 6.76
N THR A 9 -25.39 -20.35 7.52
CA THR A 9 -24.36 -19.37 7.15
C THR A 9 -23.49 -20.00 6.08
N THR A 10 -23.87 -19.81 4.83
CA THR A 10 -23.06 -20.18 3.68
C THR A 10 -21.79 -19.31 3.68
N ARG A 11 -20.70 -19.82 4.22
CA ARG A 11 -19.37 -19.22 4.02
C ARG A 11 -19.12 -19.16 2.51
N ARG A 12 -19.22 -17.97 1.92
CA ARG A 12 -18.77 -17.73 0.57
C ARG A 12 -17.27 -18.08 0.53
N ARG A 13 -16.94 -19.16 -0.18
CA ARG A 13 -15.55 -19.48 -0.52
C ARG A 13 -15.02 -18.32 -1.38
N VAL A 14 -14.13 -17.53 -0.82
CA VAL A 14 -13.35 -16.57 -1.59
C VAL A 14 -12.58 -17.38 -2.64
N PRO A 15 -12.64 -17.03 -3.94
CA PRO A 15 -11.87 -17.72 -4.96
C PRO A 15 -10.40 -17.70 -4.55
N SER A 16 -9.67 -18.80 -4.75
CA SER A 16 -8.25 -18.91 -4.47
C SER A 16 -7.45 -18.01 -5.42
N LEU A 17 -7.43 -16.70 -5.14
CA LEU A 17 -6.58 -15.76 -5.85
C LEU A 17 -5.13 -16.08 -5.46
N HIS A 18 -4.36 -16.62 -6.40
CA HIS A 18 -2.91 -16.70 -6.29
C HIS A 18 -2.37 -15.27 -6.41
N TYR A 19 -2.17 -14.60 -5.29
CA TYR A 19 -1.51 -13.30 -5.25
C TYR A 19 -0.04 -13.47 -5.59
N LYS A 20 0.32 -13.33 -6.87
CA LYS A 20 1.71 -13.19 -7.27
C LYS A 20 2.13 -11.74 -7.05
N PHE A 21 2.86 -11.50 -5.98
CA PHE A 21 3.46 -10.19 -5.73
C PHE A 21 4.81 -10.13 -6.47
N SER A 22 4.89 -9.30 -7.49
CA SER A 22 6.16 -8.99 -8.15
C SER A 22 7.07 -8.14 -7.24
N VAL A 23 8.34 -8.05 -7.58
CA VAL A 23 9.31 -7.20 -6.85
C VAL A 23 8.82 -5.74 -6.85
N GLU A 24 8.36 -5.25 -8.00
CA GLU A 24 7.86 -3.89 -8.15
C GLU A 24 6.65 -3.62 -7.25
N LYS A 25 5.75 -4.61 -7.09
CA LYS A 25 4.59 -4.45 -6.19
C LYS A 25 5.00 -4.34 -4.73
N LYS A 26 6.04 -5.07 -4.31
CA LYS A 26 6.61 -4.95 -2.97
C LYS A 26 7.22 -3.57 -2.75
N ASP A 27 7.94 -3.06 -3.75
CA ASP A 27 8.55 -1.74 -3.70
C ASP A 27 7.47 -0.63 -3.68
N SER A 28 6.40 -0.77 -4.44
CA SER A 28 5.27 0.16 -4.37
C SER A 28 4.62 0.19 -3.00
N ILE A 29 4.37 -0.99 -2.39
CA ILE A 29 3.82 -1.08 -1.03
C ILE A 29 4.78 -0.43 -0.02
N LYS A 30 6.08 -0.72 -0.11
CA LYS A 30 7.09 -0.11 0.75
C LYS A 30 7.09 1.42 0.60
N THR A 31 7.06 1.94 -0.62
CA THR A 31 7.05 3.38 -0.89
C THR A 31 5.81 4.05 -0.31
N LEU A 32 4.63 3.43 -0.47
CA LEU A 32 3.40 3.91 0.14
C LEU A 32 3.51 3.96 1.66
N LEU A 33 3.99 2.89 2.29
CA LEU A 33 4.16 2.82 3.74
C LEU A 33 5.17 3.84 4.27
N LEU A 34 6.24 4.11 3.52
CA LEU A 34 7.21 5.17 3.86
C LEU A 34 6.57 6.55 3.78
N ALA A 35 5.76 6.82 2.75
CA ALA A 35 5.04 8.10 2.62
C ALA A 35 4.00 8.30 3.72
N LEU A 36 3.36 7.22 4.18
CA LEU A 36 2.43 7.25 5.30
C LEU A 36 3.12 7.50 6.65
N TRP A 37 4.34 6.99 6.80
CA TRP A 37 5.11 7.07 8.04
C TRP A 37 5.88 8.37 8.17
N LYS A 38 6.58 8.73 7.10
CA LYS A 38 7.43 9.92 7.04
C LYS A 38 6.68 11.02 6.30
N GLY A 39 6.54 12.18 6.93
CA GLY A 39 6.04 13.35 6.25
C GLY A 39 6.96 13.78 5.10
N GLU A 40 6.56 14.80 4.37
CA GLU A 40 7.30 15.30 3.21
C GLU A 40 8.72 15.80 3.57
N ASP A 41 8.90 16.27 4.81
CA ASP A 41 10.16 16.87 5.28
C ASP A 41 11.10 15.87 5.97
N GLU A 42 10.66 14.66 6.25
CA GLU A 42 11.47 13.66 6.93
C GLU A 42 12.27 12.78 5.97
N LYS A 43 13.59 12.76 6.15
CA LYS A 43 14.48 11.90 5.36
C LYS A 43 14.36 10.44 5.79
N VAL A 44 14.13 9.57 4.82
CA VAL A 44 14.14 8.11 5.01
C VAL A 44 15.59 7.62 4.98
N THR A 45 16.02 6.90 6.00
CA THR A 45 17.32 6.26 6.04
C THR A 45 17.34 4.97 5.22
N LYS A 46 18.54 4.52 4.82
CA LYS A 46 18.69 3.22 4.12
C LYS A 46 18.24 2.05 5.00
N THR A 47 18.49 2.14 6.30
CA THR A 47 18.09 1.09 7.26
C THR A 47 16.58 1.03 7.40
N GLU A 48 15.90 2.17 7.56
CA GLU A 48 14.42 2.21 7.59
C GLU A 48 13.80 1.62 6.32
N SER A 49 14.29 2.02 5.16
CA SER A 49 13.81 1.48 3.88
C SER A 49 14.08 -0.02 3.74
N GLY A 50 15.24 -0.50 4.19
CA GLY A 50 15.63 -1.90 4.18
C GLY A 50 14.76 -2.76 5.10
N GLU A 51 14.57 -2.31 6.34
CA GLU A 51 13.76 -3.03 7.33
C GLU A 51 12.29 -3.08 6.94
N LEU A 52 11.73 -1.98 6.43
CA LEU A 52 10.36 -1.98 5.95
C LEU A 52 10.19 -2.88 4.72
N GLY A 53 11.18 -2.91 3.82
CA GLY A 53 11.19 -3.85 2.68
C GLY A 53 11.23 -5.32 3.12
N SER A 54 11.98 -5.62 4.18
CA SER A 54 12.05 -6.94 4.81
C SER A 54 10.71 -7.32 5.45
N ALA A 55 10.07 -6.39 6.17
CA ALA A 55 8.76 -6.57 6.78
C ALA A 55 7.67 -6.86 5.74
N VAL A 56 7.61 -6.06 4.68
CA VAL A 56 6.66 -6.26 3.56
C VAL A 56 6.89 -7.63 2.91
N SER A 57 8.14 -8.04 2.69
CA SER A 57 8.46 -9.34 2.09
C SER A 57 8.07 -10.50 2.98
N ALA A 58 8.28 -10.39 4.29
CA ALA A 58 7.90 -11.40 5.27
C ALA A 58 6.37 -11.53 5.39
N TYR A 59 5.66 -10.41 5.45
CA TYR A 59 4.19 -10.39 5.44
C TYR A 59 3.61 -11.05 4.18
N ILE A 60 4.16 -10.75 3.01
CA ILE A 60 3.71 -11.37 1.75
C ILE A 60 3.93 -12.88 1.77
N ARG A 61 5.07 -13.37 2.27
CA ARG A 61 5.30 -14.81 2.44
C ARG A 61 4.26 -15.44 3.34
N ARG A 62 3.92 -14.79 4.46
CA ARG A 62 2.88 -15.25 5.39
C ARG A 62 1.52 -15.39 4.72
N ILE A 63 1.09 -14.39 3.92
CA ILE A 63 -0.17 -14.47 3.16
C ILE A 63 -0.15 -15.62 2.15
N GLN A 64 0.99 -15.83 1.47
CA GLN A 64 1.13 -16.91 0.50
C GLN A 64 1.05 -18.30 1.15
N GLN A 65 1.53 -18.41 2.38
CA GLN A 65 1.49 -19.66 3.17
C GLN A 65 0.12 -19.88 3.83
N ASN A 66 -0.57 -18.83 4.22
CA ASN A 66 -1.87 -18.90 4.88
C ASN A 66 -2.94 -18.20 4.04
N ARG A 67 -3.74 -19.00 3.34
CA ARG A 67 -4.79 -18.53 2.41
C ARG A 67 -6.01 -17.90 3.10
N ASP A 68 -6.13 -18.07 4.40
CA ASP A 68 -7.24 -17.51 5.18
C ASP A 68 -7.04 -16.03 5.51
N ILE A 69 -5.81 -15.51 5.30
CA ILE A 69 -5.49 -14.10 5.53
C ILE A 69 -5.74 -13.32 4.24
N ALA A 70 -6.76 -12.46 4.25
CA ALA A 70 -6.97 -11.50 3.17
C ALA A 70 -5.94 -10.36 3.27
N PRO A 71 -5.18 -10.06 2.18
CA PRO A 71 -4.23 -8.95 2.20
C PRO A 71 -4.96 -7.62 2.36
N SER A 72 -4.63 -6.88 3.42
CA SER A 72 -5.15 -5.54 3.68
C SER A 72 -4.12 -4.75 4.49
N PHE A 73 -4.33 -3.44 4.62
CA PHE A 73 -3.52 -2.64 5.52
C PHE A 73 -3.67 -3.10 6.97
N ASP A 74 -4.90 -3.41 7.40
CA ASP A 74 -5.17 -3.88 8.76
C ASP A 74 -4.40 -5.16 9.10
N THR A 75 -4.41 -6.15 8.22
CA THR A 75 -3.68 -7.40 8.46
C THR A 75 -2.16 -7.22 8.41
N PHE A 76 -1.66 -6.26 7.63
CA PHE A 76 -0.26 -5.86 7.67
C PHE A 76 0.10 -5.16 9.00
N TYR A 77 -0.73 -4.23 9.45
CA TYR A 77 -0.53 -3.53 10.72
C TYR A 77 -0.52 -4.50 11.91
N GLU A 78 -1.46 -5.44 11.95
CA GLU A 78 -1.52 -6.48 12.96
C GLU A 78 -0.28 -7.40 12.94
N TYR A 79 0.22 -7.73 11.74
CA TYR A 79 1.46 -8.48 11.58
C TYR A 79 2.66 -7.70 12.15
N MET A 80 2.78 -6.41 11.86
CA MET A 80 3.84 -5.57 12.39
C MET A 80 3.79 -5.49 13.92
N LEU A 81 2.59 -5.34 14.48
CA LEU A 81 2.37 -5.21 15.92
C LEU A 81 2.67 -6.50 16.69
N ASN A 82 2.21 -7.65 16.20
CA ASN A 82 2.20 -8.90 16.93
C ASN A 82 3.37 -9.83 16.63
N ASP A 83 3.80 -9.88 15.35
CA ASP A 83 4.76 -10.88 14.87
C ASP A 83 6.12 -10.24 14.53
N TYR A 84 6.13 -9.23 13.65
CA TYR A 84 7.39 -8.63 13.21
C TYR A 84 8.16 -7.95 14.34
N ARG A 85 7.46 -7.34 15.29
CA ARG A 85 8.07 -6.78 16.50
C ARG A 85 8.81 -7.83 17.33
N LYS A 86 8.28 -9.04 17.43
CA LYS A 86 8.94 -10.17 18.10
C LYS A 86 10.12 -10.69 17.28
N GLU A 87 9.95 -10.77 15.96
CA GLU A 87 11.03 -11.17 15.05
C GLU A 87 12.24 -10.23 15.16
N LEU A 88 12.00 -8.91 15.23
CA LEU A 88 13.08 -7.93 15.41
C LEU A 88 13.86 -8.14 16.71
N THR A 89 13.16 -8.46 17.80
CA THR A 89 13.81 -8.69 19.12
C THR A 89 14.55 -10.02 19.20
N ALA A 90 14.15 -11.00 18.40
CA ALA A 90 14.73 -12.34 18.38
C ALA A 90 15.93 -12.49 17.42
N ARG A 91 16.24 -11.48 16.61
CA ARG A 91 17.38 -11.52 15.67
C ARG A 91 18.71 -11.45 16.40
N ASP A 92 19.71 -12.16 15.87
CA ASP A 92 21.10 -12.09 16.37
C ASP A 92 21.70 -10.69 16.19
N ILE A 93 21.43 -10.07 15.02
CA ILE A 93 21.81 -8.68 14.74
C ILE A 93 20.62 -7.80 15.11
N LYS A 94 20.75 -7.07 16.20
CA LYS A 94 19.69 -6.19 16.69
C LYS A 94 19.70 -4.88 15.90
N VAL A 95 18.54 -4.51 15.40
CA VAL A 95 18.30 -3.18 14.84
C VAL A 95 18.05 -2.22 15.99
N SER A 96 18.82 -1.14 16.07
CA SER A 96 18.63 -0.14 17.10
C SER A 96 17.31 0.63 16.89
N ARG A 97 16.75 1.19 17.96
CA ARG A 97 15.58 2.06 17.85
C ARG A 97 15.85 3.34 17.06
N GLU A 98 17.10 3.77 17.01
CA GLU A 98 17.54 4.93 16.24
C GLU A 98 17.56 4.62 14.75
N ASP A 99 17.86 3.37 14.38
CA ASP A 99 17.92 2.92 13.01
C ASP A 99 16.53 2.56 12.42
N PHE A 100 15.66 1.94 13.24
CA PHE A 100 14.27 1.62 12.85
C PHE A 100 13.35 1.62 14.08
N ASN A 101 12.56 2.67 14.22
CA ASN A 101 11.64 2.82 15.33
C ASN A 101 10.25 2.25 15.00
N ILE A 102 10.06 0.95 15.27
CA ILE A 102 8.78 0.26 15.03
C ILE A 102 7.63 0.86 15.87
N ASP A 103 7.91 1.38 17.07
CA ASP A 103 6.89 1.98 17.91
C ASP A 103 6.39 3.29 17.32
N ASN A 104 7.31 4.11 16.80
CA ASN A 104 6.97 5.34 16.07
C ASN A 104 6.20 5.00 14.80
N PHE A 105 6.65 4.01 14.01
CA PHE A 105 5.97 3.53 12.82
C PHE A 105 4.51 3.15 13.12
N LEU A 106 4.28 2.30 14.12
CA LEU A 106 2.96 1.84 14.50
C LEU A 106 2.08 2.98 15.04
N THR A 107 2.66 3.89 15.82
CA THR A 107 1.93 5.04 16.37
C THR A 107 1.46 5.98 15.26
N THR A 108 2.34 6.30 14.32
CA THR A 108 2.02 7.17 13.17
C THR A 108 0.96 6.54 12.26
N LEU A 109 1.09 5.24 11.96
CA LEU A 109 0.16 4.56 11.07
C LEU A 109 -1.16 4.14 11.73
N ARG A 110 -1.29 4.32 13.03
CA ARG A 110 -2.52 4.00 13.77
C ARG A 110 -3.77 4.66 13.20
N GLN A 111 -3.63 5.86 12.65
CA GLN A 111 -4.74 6.62 12.08
C GLN A 111 -5.36 5.97 10.84
N TYR A 112 -4.61 5.11 10.13
CA TYR A 112 -5.07 4.38 8.94
C TYR A 112 -5.58 2.96 9.26
N TYR A 113 -5.35 2.48 10.48
CA TYR A 113 -5.83 1.19 10.95
C TYR A 113 -7.29 1.30 11.38
N LYS A 114 -8.02 0.18 11.35
CA LYS A 114 -9.44 0.09 11.69
C LYS A 114 -9.81 0.90 12.93
N GLY A 115 -10.86 1.72 12.81
CA GLY A 115 -11.29 2.66 13.82
C GLY A 115 -10.41 3.91 13.96
N GLY A 116 -9.41 4.11 13.11
CA GLY A 116 -8.62 5.32 13.00
C GLY A 116 -9.31 6.37 12.10
N ARG A 117 -8.79 7.60 12.13
CA ARG A 117 -9.37 8.75 11.40
C ARG A 117 -9.45 8.52 9.88
N TYR A 118 -8.50 7.76 9.31
CA TYR A 118 -8.36 7.52 7.89
C TYR A 118 -8.43 6.03 7.53
N ASP A 119 -9.15 5.23 8.32
CA ASP A 119 -9.28 3.79 8.10
C ASP A 119 -9.93 3.45 6.75
N PHE A 120 -10.84 4.31 6.26
CA PHE A 120 -11.52 4.16 4.97
C PHE A 120 -10.56 4.21 3.77
N LEU A 121 -9.37 4.82 3.92
CA LEU A 121 -8.46 5.07 2.81
C LEU A 121 -7.78 3.80 2.30
N LEU A 122 -7.42 2.88 3.20
CA LEU A 122 -6.61 1.69 2.89
C LEU A 122 -7.32 0.37 3.12
N ASN A 123 -8.53 0.39 3.70
CA ASN A 123 -9.26 -0.81 4.14
C ASN A 123 -10.62 -0.96 3.44
N SER A 124 -10.75 -0.49 2.19
CA SER A 124 -11.97 -0.70 1.42
C SER A 124 -12.20 -2.20 1.14
N ASN A 125 -13.41 -2.67 1.43
CA ASN A 125 -13.84 -4.02 1.08
C ASN A 125 -14.31 -4.12 -0.39
N GLU A 126 -14.43 -2.97 -1.07
CA GLU A 126 -14.82 -2.90 -2.47
C GLU A 126 -13.60 -2.76 -3.37
N ASN A 127 -13.49 -3.65 -4.33
CA ASN A 127 -12.44 -3.60 -5.34
C ASN A 127 -13.01 -2.98 -6.61
N ILE A 128 -12.69 -1.72 -6.84
CA ILE A 128 -13.09 -1.03 -8.07
C ILE A 128 -12.24 -1.57 -9.21
N ASP A 129 -12.88 -2.17 -10.21
CA ASP A 129 -12.19 -2.62 -11.43
C ASP A 129 -11.80 -1.43 -12.30
N LEU A 130 -10.63 -0.90 -12.03
CA LEU A 130 -10.04 0.17 -12.85
C LEU A 130 -9.38 -0.36 -14.14
N LEU A 131 -9.09 -1.65 -14.22
CA LEU A 131 -8.34 -2.22 -15.34
C LEU A 131 -9.12 -2.12 -16.66
N HIS A 132 -10.41 -2.47 -16.63
CA HIS A 132 -11.25 -2.52 -17.83
C HIS A 132 -11.92 -1.17 -18.17
N LYS A 133 -11.82 -0.16 -17.32
CA LYS A 133 -12.36 1.18 -17.60
C LYS A 133 -11.44 1.93 -18.56
N ARG A 134 -11.99 2.42 -19.68
CA ARG A 134 -11.22 3.16 -20.71
C ARG A 134 -10.95 4.61 -20.31
N PHE A 135 -11.86 5.22 -19.58
CA PHE A 135 -11.79 6.58 -19.10
C PHE A 135 -12.01 6.59 -17.58
N ILE A 136 -11.10 7.19 -16.84
CA ILE A 136 -11.14 7.28 -15.38
C ILE A 136 -10.77 8.71 -15.02
N VAL A 137 -11.58 9.33 -14.17
CA VAL A 137 -11.30 10.64 -13.57
C VAL A 137 -11.23 10.43 -12.06
N PHE A 138 -10.18 10.96 -11.44
CA PHE A 138 -10.04 11.05 -10.01
C PHE A 138 -10.22 12.50 -9.60
N GLU A 139 -11.30 12.78 -8.91
CA GLU A 139 -11.56 14.08 -8.31
C GLU A 139 -10.88 14.12 -6.93
N ILE A 140 -9.90 15.01 -6.77
CA ILE A 140 -9.07 15.08 -5.56
C ILE A 140 -9.22 16.41 -4.82
N ASP A 141 -10.17 17.25 -5.22
CA ASP A 141 -10.39 18.58 -4.63
C ASP A 141 -10.61 18.51 -3.12
N ALA A 142 -11.31 17.49 -2.62
CA ALA A 142 -11.57 17.31 -1.20
C ALA A 142 -10.29 17.06 -0.35
N VAL A 143 -9.21 16.62 -0.96
CA VAL A 143 -7.96 16.25 -0.26
C VAL A 143 -6.77 17.14 -0.65
N LYS A 144 -6.89 17.99 -1.67
CA LYS A 144 -5.76 18.76 -2.23
C LYS A 144 -5.09 19.70 -1.23
N ASP A 145 -5.84 20.18 -0.25
CA ASP A 145 -5.36 21.12 0.78
C ASP A 145 -4.96 20.39 2.08
N ASN A 146 -5.07 19.06 2.11
CA ASN A 146 -4.65 18.24 3.24
C ASN A 146 -3.23 17.69 2.99
N ALA A 147 -2.24 18.28 3.65
CA ALA A 147 -0.84 17.92 3.49
C ALA A 147 -0.53 16.44 3.85
N GLU A 148 -1.33 15.80 4.72
CA GLU A 148 -1.16 14.39 5.08
C GLU A 148 -1.78 13.45 4.05
N LEU A 149 -2.97 13.77 3.52
CA LEU A 149 -3.71 12.87 2.63
C LEU A 149 -3.35 13.03 1.16
N PHE A 150 -3.05 14.24 0.72
CA PHE A 150 -2.80 14.52 -0.68
C PHE A 150 -1.66 13.66 -1.28
N PRO A 151 -0.47 13.54 -0.65
CA PRO A 151 0.59 12.68 -1.14
C PRO A 151 0.18 11.21 -1.20
N VAL A 152 -0.51 10.73 -0.17
CA VAL A 152 -0.96 9.33 -0.07
C VAL A 152 -1.95 8.97 -1.17
N VAL A 153 -3.00 9.80 -1.34
CA VAL A 153 -4.02 9.60 -2.38
C VAL A 153 -3.39 9.64 -3.77
N THR A 154 -2.46 10.57 -3.99
CA THR A 154 -1.76 10.67 -5.27
C THR A 154 -0.92 9.42 -5.56
N ILE A 155 -0.18 8.87 -4.58
CA ILE A 155 0.57 7.62 -4.73
C ILE A 155 -0.38 6.46 -5.08
N ILE A 156 -1.54 6.35 -4.43
CA ILE A 156 -2.52 5.30 -4.70
C ILE A 156 -3.04 5.40 -6.15
N ILE A 157 -3.38 6.60 -6.60
CA ILE A 157 -3.85 6.84 -7.97
C ILE A 157 -2.77 6.48 -8.99
N MET A 158 -1.53 6.90 -8.73
CA MET A 158 -0.39 6.62 -9.57
C MET A 158 -0.09 5.13 -9.66
N GLU A 159 -0.16 4.41 -8.54
CA GLU A 159 0.01 2.96 -8.51
C GLU A 159 -1.08 2.25 -9.33
N ALA A 160 -2.32 2.71 -9.26
CA ALA A 160 -3.40 2.19 -10.09
C ALA A 160 -3.11 2.39 -11.59
N PHE A 161 -2.58 3.56 -11.98
CA PHE A 161 -2.18 3.85 -13.35
C PHE A 161 -1.01 2.98 -13.82
N ILE A 162 0.05 2.82 -13.01
CA ILE A 162 1.20 1.95 -13.33
C ILE A 162 0.74 0.49 -13.51
N ASN A 163 -0.11 0.00 -12.62
CA ASN A 163 -0.67 -1.34 -12.76
C ASN A 163 -1.41 -1.51 -14.09
N LYS A 164 -2.17 -0.51 -14.49
CA LYS A 164 -2.87 -0.49 -15.78
C LYS A 164 -1.90 -0.44 -16.97
N LEU A 165 -0.84 0.37 -16.88
CA LEU A 165 0.22 0.44 -17.89
C LEU A 165 0.85 -0.93 -18.14
N ARG A 166 1.19 -1.64 -17.08
CA ARG A 166 1.90 -2.94 -17.14
C ARG A 166 1.01 -4.07 -17.67
N ARG A 167 -0.26 -4.07 -17.28
CA ARG A 167 -1.19 -5.15 -17.64
C ARG A 167 -1.73 -5.02 -19.07
N LEU A 168 -2.01 -3.81 -19.54
CA LEU A 168 -2.55 -3.57 -20.87
C LEU A 168 -1.43 -3.27 -21.87
N LYS A 169 -0.67 -4.29 -22.25
CA LYS A 169 0.39 -4.16 -23.27
C LYS A 169 -0.20 -3.83 -24.64
N GLY A 170 0.52 -3.02 -25.44
CA GLY A 170 0.09 -2.66 -26.80
C GLY A 170 -1.04 -1.63 -26.90
N VAL A 171 -1.63 -1.21 -25.82
CA VAL A 171 -2.67 -0.17 -25.80
C VAL A 171 -2.06 1.17 -25.42
N ARG A 172 -2.31 2.21 -26.21
CA ARG A 172 -1.89 3.58 -25.86
C ARG A 172 -2.65 4.06 -24.63
N LYS A 173 -1.94 4.71 -23.72
CA LYS A 173 -2.50 5.25 -22.47
C LYS A 173 -2.03 6.67 -22.30
N MET A 174 -2.88 7.49 -21.71
CA MET A 174 -2.60 8.89 -21.41
C MET A 174 -2.99 9.15 -19.95
N LEU A 175 -2.10 9.78 -19.22
CA LEU A 175 -2.37 10.36 -17.90
C LEU A 175 -2.34 11.88 -18.05
N ILE A 176 -3.40 12.54 -17.64
CA ILE A 176 -3.50 13.99 -17.59
C ILE A 176 -3.54 14.35 -16.11
N CYS A 177 -2.61 15.17 -15.67
CA CYS A 177 -2.57 15.70 -14.31
C CYS A 177 -2.80 17.19 -14.37
N GLU A 178 -3.95 17.63 -13.92
CA GLU A 178 -4.20 19.05 -13.72
C GLU A 178 -3.52 19.51 -12.44
N GLU A 179 -3.06 20.74 -12.38
CA GLU A 179 -2.34 21.31 -11.23
C GLU A 179 -1.14 20.44 -10.73
N ALA A 180 -0.46 19.75 -11.65
CA ALA A 180 0.65 18.85 -11.34
C ALA A 180 1.79 19.51 -10.53
N TRP A 181 1.90 20.84 -10.57
CA TRP A 181 2.88 21.61 -9.80
C TRP A 181 2.75 21.40 -8.27
N LYS A 182 1.52 21.23 -7.76
CA LYS A 182 1.29 20.91 -6.34
C LYS A 182 1.91 19.55 -5.96
N ALA A 183 1.75 18.55 -6.82
CA ALA A 183 2.37 17.24 -6.62
C ALA A 183 3.89 17.27 -6.78
N LEU A 184 4.42 18.13 -7.67
CA LEU A 184 5.86 18.27 -7.91
C LEU A 184 6.59 19.06 -6.82
N SER A 185 5.90 19.81 -5.99
CA SER A 185 6.48 20.54 -4.86
C SER A 185 6.96 19.60 -3.75
N SER A 186 6.39 18.40 -3.66
CA SER A 186 6.84 17.38 -2.74
C SER A 186 8.04 16.59 -3.30
N PRO A 187 9.20 16.53 -2.59
CA PRO A 187 10.38 15.80 -3.05
C PRO A 187 10.10 14.32 -3.31
N SER A 188 9.38 13.64 -2.42
CA SER A 188 9.02 12.23 -2.55
C SER A 188 8.13 11.98 -3.76
N MET A 189 7.19 12.89 -4.02
CA MET A 189 6.30 12.82 -5.16
C MET A 189 7.02 13.11 -6.47
N SER A 190 7.94 14.09 -6.48
CA SER A 190 8.79 14.39 -7.63
C SER A 190 9.63 13.19 -8.05
N GLU A 191 10.25 12.47 -7.11
CA GLU A 191 10.99 11.24 -7.38
C GLU A 191 10.09 10.13 -7.92
N TYR A 192 8.90 9.97 -7.34
CA TYR A 192 7.93 8.97 -7.79
C TYR A 192 7.44 9.26 -9.22
N LEU A 193 7.16 10.52 -9.55
CA LEU A 193 6.80 10.93 -10.91
C LEU A 193 7.95 10.74 -11.91
N LYS A 194 9.20 11.02 -11.52
CA LYS A 194 10.38 10.72 -12.34
C LYS A 194 10.50 9.22 -12.62
N TYR A 195 10.28 8.38 -11.62
CA TYR A 195 10.25 6.93 -11.78
C TYR A 195 9.16 6.47 -12.77
N MET A 196 8.00 7.11 -12.73
CA MET A 196 6.89 6.81 -13.64
C MET A 196 7.14 7.27 -15.06
N CYS A 197 7.74 8.45 -15.22
CA CYS A 197 8.05 9.02 -16.54
C CYS A 197 9.31 8.40 -17.15
N ALA A 198 10.10 7.62 -16.39
CA ALA A 198 11.21 6.86 -16.93
C ALA A 198 10.69 5.91 -18.03
N PRO A 199 11.31 5.89 -19.23
CA PRO A 199 10.83 5.06 -20.31
C PRO A 199 10.76 3.60 -19.86
N VAL A 200 9.55 3.04 -19.82
CA VAL A 200 9.35 1.61 -19.60
C VAL A 200 10.07 0.91 -20.73
N LYS A 201 11.28 0.40 -20.48
CA LYS A 201 11.97 -0.46 -21.42
C LYS A 201 11.09 -1.69 -21.62
N VAL A 202 10.31 -1.68 -22.69
CA VAL A 202 9.60 -2.86 -23.16
C VAL A 202 10.69 -3.81 -23.62
N ALA A 203 10.98 -4.84 -22.84
CA ALA A 203 11.77 -5.95 -23.33
C ALA A 203 11.02 -6.54 -24.53
N SER A 204 11.61 -6.39 -25.68
CA SER A 204 11.20 -7.01 -26.95
C SER A 204 11.28 -8.52 -26.86
#